data_5fe528ade27b51854fb67540fabb5cd0
#
_entry.id   5fe528ade27b51854fb67540fabb5cd0
#
_cell.length_a   1.000
_cell.length_b   1.000
_cell.length_c   1.000
_cell.angle_alpha   90.00
_cell.angle_beta   90.00
_cell.angle_gamma   90.00
#
_symmetry.space_group_name_H-M   'P 1'
#
loop_
_entity.id
_entity.type
_entity.pdbx_description
1 polymer ?
#
loop_
_entity_poly.entity_id
_entity_poly.type
_entity_poly.pdbx_seq_one_letter_code
_entity_poly.pdbx_strand_id
1 'polypeptide(L)'
;MFKRAYELALRGQGFTSPNPCVGAVIVKDGKIIGEGFHKKAGTDHSEIVAIKSVKNKKLLKGSSLYVTLEPCNHYGRTPPCTKAIIKAGISKVFIGMKDPIHKGGILELKKNGIKCEVLKEKSELAKKIRFMNKGFLKMARTKVPYVIMKAGISKDGKIAAHKGKKGWITSKKARMDAKEERSKCDAVLVGSGTVQIDNPELGVLPRFKGKKLLRVIIDKKLDLDLKKKVFRDKNVFVACTDLASSKDKKRFENAGIEFKSFGKKRVNIPALLRYLGKNNVQILF
;
A
#
# COMPACT_ATOMS: atom_id res chain seq x y z
N MET A 1 -23.07 -2.37 -8.80
CA MET A 1 -22.23 -3.50 -8.37
C MET A 1 -20.75 -3.14 -8.29
N PHE A 2 -20.12 -2.57 -9.32
CA PHE A 2 -18.71 -2.14 -9.26
C PHE A 2 -18.40 -1.13 -8.14
N LYS A 3 -19.30 -0.16 -7.87
CA LYS A 3 -19.14 0.77 -6.74
C LYS A 3 -18.99 0.00 -5.43
N ARG A 4 -19.80 -1.04 -5.22
CA ARG A 4 -19.71 -1.89 -4.03
C ARG A 4 -18.41 -2.67 -3.96
N ALA A 5 -17.95 -3.25 -5.07
CA ALA A 5 -16.66 -3.92 -5.14
C ALA A 5 -15.48 -2.96 -4.79
N TYR A 6 -15.54 -1.72 -5.28
CA TYR A 6 -14.57 -0.68 -4.92
C TYR A 6 -14.60 -0.32 -3.43
N GLU A 7 -15.78 -0.14 -2.84
CA GLU A 7 -15.95 0.13 -1.40
C GLU A 7 -15.37 -1.01 -0.53
N LEU A 8 -15.56 -2.26 -0.95
CA LEU A 8 -14.97 -3.42 -0.30
C LEU A 8 -13.43 -3.39 -0.41
N ALA A 9 -12.89 -3.09 -1.59
CA ALA A 9 -11.45 -3.00 -1.81
C ALA A 9 -10.78 -1.94 -0.90
N LEU A 10 -11.45 -0.81 -0.64
CA LEU A 10 -10.97 0.24 0.26
C LEU A 10 -10.70 -0.27 1.69
N ARG A 11 -11.42 -1.30 2.15
CA ARG A 11 -11.21 -1.92 3.47
C ARG A 11 -9.83 -2.58 3.62
N GLY A 12 -9.21 -2.95 2.50
CA GLY A 12 -7.85 -3.53 2.47
C GLY A 12 -6.73 -2.50 2.47
N GLN A 13 -7.04 -1.20 2.27
CA GLN A 13 -6.00 -0.18 2.20
C GLN A 13 -5.11 -0.13 3.44
N GLY A 14 -3.80 -0.10 3.19
CA GLY A 14 -2.79 -0.10 4.25
C GLY A 14 -2.38 -1.47 4.76
N PHE A 15 -3.06 -2.56 4.38
CA PHE A 15 -2.77 -3.91 4.87
C PHE A 15 -2.36 -4.89 3.78
N THR A 16 -2.70 -4.63 2.51
CA THR A 16 -2.52 -5.60 1.42
C THR A 16 -1.13 -5.62 0.82
N SER A 17 -0.31 -4.59 1.03
CA SER A 17 1.03 -4.51 0.44
C SER A 17 1.86 -5.78 0.73
N PRO A 18 2.59 -6.33 -0.27
CA PRO A 18 2.82 -5.81 -1.62
C PRO A 18 1.70 -6.12 -2.63
N ASN A 19 0.59 -6.74 -2.23
CA ASN A 19 -0.55 -7.03 -3.10
C ASN A 19 -1.42 -5.77 -3.31
N PRO A 20 -2.18 -5.69 -4.42
CA PRO A 20 -3.14 -4.62 -4.62
C PRO A 20 -4.35 -4.75 -3.71
N CYS A 21 -5.07 -3.64 -3.51
CA CYS A 21 -6.39 -3.64 -2.91
C CYS A 21 -7.42 -4.13 -3.92
N VAL A 22 -8.08 -5.24 -3.62
CA VAL A 22 -9.06 -5.85 -4.51
C VAL A 22 -10.35 -6.17 -3.74
N GLY A 23 -11.48 -5.88 -4.38
CA GLY A 23 -12.82 -6.23 -3.88
C GLY A 23 -13.61 -6.93 -4.97
N ALA A 24 -14.47 -7.82 -4.55
CA ALA A 24 -15.28 -8.68 -5.40
C ALA A 24 -16.72 -8.78 -4.91
N VAL A 25 -17.67 -8.78 -5.85
CA VAL A 25 -19.11 -8.92 -5.59
C VAL A 25 -19.69 -9.92 -6.56
N ILE A 26 -20.40 -10.93 -6.07
CA ILE A 26 -21.11 -11.92 -6.88
C ILE A 26 -22.58 -11.59 -6.91
N VAL A 27 -23.16 -11.59 -8.11
CA VAL A 27 -24.55 -11.19 -8.36
C VAL A 27 -25.29 -12.29 -9.10
N LYS A 28 -26.47 -12.64 -8.65
CA LYS A 28 -27.42 -13.54 -9.31
C LYS A 28 -28.79 -12.88 -9.36
N ASP A 29 -29.41 -12.82 -10.53
CA ASP A 29 -30.75 -12.27 -10.76
C ASP A 29 -30.94 -10.88 -10.14
N GLY A 30 -29.94 -9.98 -10.38
CA GLY A 30 -29.91 -8.61 -9.89
C GLY A 30 -29.55 -8.45 -8.38
N LYS A 31 -29.47 -9.55 -7.63
CA LYS A 31 -29.19 -9.54 -6.17
C LYS A 31 -27.74 -9.89 -5.87
N ILE A 32 -27.12 -9.21 -4.90
CA ILE A 32 -25.81 -9.56 -4.37
C ILE A 32 -25.97 -10.84 -3.53
N ILE A 33 -25.23 -11.90 -3.88
CA ILE A 33 -25.24 -13.17 -3.18
C ILE A 33 -23.92 -13.48 -2.45
N GLY A 34 -22.86 -12.76 -2.79
CA GLY A 34 -21.55 -12.91 -2.13
C GLY A 34 -20.68 -11.68 -2.28
N GLU A 35 -19.87 -11.41 -1.28
CA GLU A 35 -18.97 -10.28 -1.22
C GLU A 35 -17.61 -10.68 -0.62
N GLY A 36 -16.54 -10.07 -1.10
CA GLY A 36 -15.20 -10.29 -0.57
C GLY A 36 -14.24 -9.17 -0.86
N PHE A 37 -13.19 -9.08 -0.06
CA PHE A 37 -12.05 -8.21 -0.34
C PHE A 37 -10.77 -8.88 0.15
N HIS A 38 -9.65 -8.52 -0.48
CA HIS A 38 -8.34 -8.99 -0.06
C HIS A 38 -7.92 -8.28 1.24
N LYS A 39 -7.80 -9.03 2.33
CA LYS A 39 -7.54 -8.47 3.66
C LYS A 39 -6.07 -8.14 3.88
N LYS A 40 -5.18 -9.06 3.49
CA LYS A 40 -3.73 -8.98 3.77
C LYS A 40 -2.98 -9.90 2.82
N ALA A 41 -1.75 -9.53 2.45
CA ALA A 41 -0.87 -10.41 1.66
C ALA A 41 -0.72 -11.80 2.30
N GLY A 42 -0.87 -12.85 1.49
CA GLY A 42 -0.82 -14.24 1.93
C GLY A 42 -2.17 -14.83 2.40
N THR A 43 -3.26 -14.04 2.44
CA THR A 43 -4.62 -14.54 2.69
C THR A 43 -5.36 -14.72 1.36
N ASP A 44 -6.59 -15.28 1.42
CA ASP A 44 -7.45 -15.45 0.25
C ASP A 44 -7.62 -14.15 -0.54
N HIS A 45 -7.63 -14.26 -1.86
CA HIS A 45 -7.98 -13.16 -2.75
C HIS A 45 -9.48 -12.85 -2.67
N SER A 46 -9.86 -11.65 -3.08
CA SER A 46 -11.23 -11.14 -2.98
C SER A 46 -12.26 -12.05 -3.62
N GLU A 47 -11.93 -12.67 -4.76
CA GLU A 47 -12.79 -13.59 -5.50
C GLU A 47 -13.06 -14.86 -4.69
N ILE A 48 -12.03 -15.41 -4.05
CA ILE A 48 -12.16 -16.59 -3.20
C ILE A 48 -13.02 -16.27 -1.98
N VAL A 49 -12.78 -15.11 -1.35
CA VAL A 49 -13.60 -14.64 -0.22
C VAL A 49 -15.06 -14.47 -0.64
N ALA A 50 -15.31 -13.87 -1.81
CA ALA A 50 -16.66 -13.68 -2.33
C ALA A 50 -17.36 -15.02 -2.63
N ILE A 51 -16.67 -15.98 -3.26
CA ILE A 51 -17.21 -17.33 -3.53
C ILE A 51 -17.52 -18.06 -2.22
N LYS A 52 -16.63 -17.98 -1.22
CA LYS A 52 -16.83 -18.60 0.11
C LYS A 52 -18.01 -17.98 0.85
N SER A 53 -18.29 -16.69 0.69
CA SER A 53 -19.35 -15.97 1.38
C SER A 53 -20.77 -16.31 0.89
N VAL A 54 -20.91 -16.90 -0.31
CA VAL A 54 -22.22 -17.30 -0.85
C VAL A 54 -22.78 -18.45 -0.02
N LYS A 55 -23.93 -18.26 0.62
CA LYS A 55 -24.58 -19.28 1.48
C LYS A 55 -25.03 -20.50 0.66
N ASN A 56 -25.86 -20.27 -0.35
CA ASN A 56 -26.32 -21.33 -1.25
C ASN A 56 -25.40 -21.43 -2.48
N LYS A 57 -24.49 -22.38 -2.49
CA LYS A 57 -23.49 -22.58 -3.56
C LYS A 57 -24.10 -22.85 -4.94
N LYS A 58 -25.34 -23.37 -5.03
CA LYS A 58 -26.05 -23.59 -6.31
C LYS A 58 -26.26 -22.28 -7.07
N LEU A 59 -26.41 -21.15 -6.37
CA LEU A 59 -26.58 -19.82 -6.97
C LEU A 59 -25.32 -19.29 -7.70
N LEU A 60 -24.15 -19.89 -7.44
CA LEU A 60 -22.92 -19.51 -8.14
C LEU A 60 -23.00 -19.82 -9.64
N LYS A 61 -23.64 -20.93 -10.01
CA LYS A 61 -23.78 -21.33 -11.41
C LYS A 61 -24.60 -20.28 -12.19
N GLY A 62 -24.02 -19.76 -13.27
CA GLY A 62 -24.63 -18.73 -14.11
C GLY A 62 -24.67 -17.33 -13.47
N SER A 63 -24.02 -17.10 -12.32
CA SER A 63 -23.93 -15.78 -11.70
C SER A 63 -22.90 -14.87 -12.42
N SER A 64 -22.85 -13.60 -12.02
CA SER A 64 -21.89 -12.60 -12.50
C SER A 64 -20.96 -12.16 -11.37
N LEU A 65 -19.66 -12.06 -11.64
CA LEU A 65 -18.65 -11.52 -10.73
C LEU A 65 -18.23 -10.12 -11.15
N TYR A 66 -18.25 -9.18 -10.22
CA TYR A 66 -17.67 -7.84 -10.36
C TYR A 66 -16.42 -7.76 -9.50
N VAL A 67 -15.26 -7.59 -10.10
CA VAL A 67 -13.97 -7.54 -9.41
C VAL A 67 -13.17 -6.32 -9.84
N THR A 68 -12.49 -5.67 -8.90
CA THR A 68 -11.77 -4.42 -9.19
C THR A 68 -10.47 -4.60 -9.95
N LEU A 69 -9.91 -5.81 -9.98
CA LEU A 69 -8.68 -6.17 -10.71
C LEU A 69 -8.90 -7.47 -11.49
N GLU A 70 -8.21 -7.64 -12.60
CA GLU A 70 -8.17 -8.89 -13.39
C GLU A 70 -7.84 -10.08 -12.48
N PRO A 71 -8.66 -11.16 -12.47
CA PRO A 71 -8.38 -12.36 -11.69
C PRO A 71 -7.06 -13.01 -12.09
N CYS A 72 -6.26 -13.40 -11.10
CA CYS A 72 -4.96 -14.02 -11.36
C CYS A 72 -5.08 -15.41 -12.01
N ASN A 73 -4.12 -15.70 -12.93
CA ASN A 73 -4.01 -17.00 -13.62
C ASN A 73 -2.64 -17.67 -13.40
N HIS A 74 -2.01 -17.40 -12.28
CA HIS A 74 -0.73 -18.01 -11.91
C HIS A 74 -0.81 -18.57 -10.49
N TYR A 75 0.02 -19.57 -10.23
CA TYR A 75 0.26 -20.09 -8.89
C TYR A 75 1.21 -19.13 -8.16
N GLY A 76 0.72 -18.55 -7.09
CA GLY A 76 1.53 -17.80 -6.15
C GLY A 76 1.53 -18.49 -4.79
N ARG A 77 1.24 -17.73 -3.73
CA ARG A 77 0.98 -18.27 -2.39
C ARG A 77 -0.38 -18.99 -2.31
N THR A 78 -1.26 -18.72 -3.25
CA THR A 78 -2.60 -19.32 -3.40
C THR A 78 -2.79 -19.80 -4.84
N PRO A 79 -3.69 -20.78 -5.08
CA PRO A 79 -4.05 -21.20 -6.43
C PRO A 79 -4.67 -20.05 -7.25
N PRO A 80 -4.64 -20.11 -8.61
CA PRO A 80 -5.23 -19.12 -9.48
C PRO A 80 -6.72 -18.88 -9.20
N CYS A 81 -7.13 -17.61 -9.10
CA CYS A 81 -8.54 -17.24 -8.94
C CYS A 81 -9.39 -17.66 -10.16
N THR A 82 -8.82 -17.68 -11.37
CA THR A 82 -9.49 -18.15 -12.58
C THR A 82 -10.04 -19.58 -12.42
N LYS A 83 -9.25 -20.50 -11.84
CA LYS A 83 -9.71 -21.88 -11.58
C LYS A 83 -10.91 -21.94 -10.65
N ALA A 84 -10.92 -21.15 -9.59
CA ALA A 84 -12.03 -21.09 -8.65
C ALA A 84 -13.29 -20.50 -9.29
N ILE A 85 -13.15 -19.46 -10.12
CA ILE A 85 -14.24 -18.82 -10.86
C ILE A 85 -14.88 -19.82 -11.85
N ILE A 86 -14.04 -20.55 -12.61
CA ILE A 86 -14.49 -21.58 -13.55
C ILE A 86 -15.23 -22.71 -12.82
N LYS A 87 -14.62 -23.26 -11.76
CA LYS A 87 -15.20 -24.31 -10.93
C LYS A 87 -16.54 -23.91 -10.29
N ALA A 88 -16.68 -22.61 -9.94
CA ALA A 88 -17.92 -22.09 -9.39
C ALA A 88 -19.04 -21.94 -10.43
N GLY A 89 -18.76 -22.08 -11.72
CA GLY A 89 -19.75 -21.96 -12.81
C GLY A 89 -20.21 -20.51 -13.02
N ILE A 90 -19.41 -19.50 -12.67
CA ILE A 90 -19.68 -18.08 -12.92
C ILE A 90 -19.67 -17.86 -14.44
N SER A 91 -20.70 -17.20 -14.99
CA SER A 91 -20.88 -17.04 -16.43
C SER A 91 -20.33 -15.73 -17.01
N LYS A 92 -20.23 -14.69 -16.17
CA LYS A 92 -19.74 -13.37 -16.57
C LYS A 92 -18.80 -12.78 -15.51
N VAL A 93 -17.72 -12.14 -15.96
CA VAL A 93 -16.78 -11.43 -15.09
C VAL A 93 -16.60 -10.00 -15.58
N PHE A 94 -16.96 -9.05 -14.73
CA PHE A 94 -16.79 -7.63 -14.96
C PHE A 94 -15.55 -7.16 -14.20
N ILE A 95 -14.57 -6.57 -14.88
CA ILE A 95 -13.22 -6.29 -14.40
C ILE A 95 -13.00 -4.79 -14.34
N GLY A 96 -12.55 -4.27 -13.19
CA GLY A 96 -12.31 -2.85 -12.98
C GLY A 96 -11.06 -2.33 -13.71
N MET A 97 -9.95 -3.07 -13.65
CA MET A 97 -8.72 -2.80 -14.39
C MET A 97 -7.96 -4.09 -14.71
N LYS A 98 -7.17 -4.07 -15.78
CA LYS A 98 -6.26 -5.18 -16.12
C LYS A 98 -5.09 -5.24 -15.14
N ASP A 99 -4.57 -6.46 -14.89
CA ASP A 99 -3.35 -6.64 -14.11
C ASP A 99 -2.12 -6.23 -14.95
N PRO A 100 -1.29 -5.28 -14.48
CA PRO A 100 -0.11 -4.85 -15.21
C PRO A 100 1.04 -5.85 -15.15
N ILE A 101 1.02 -6.78 -14.19
CA ILE A 101 2.11 -7.74 -13.93
C ILE A 101 1.73 -9.13 -14.43
N HIS A 102 0.61 -9.65 -13.99
CA HIS A 102 0.18 -11.02 -14.24
C HIS A 102 -0.98 -11.06 -15.23
N LYS A 103 -0.61 -11.03 -16.51
CA LYS A 103 -1.57 -11.09 -17.62
C LYS A 103 -2.09 -12.51 -17.82
N GLY A 104 -3.25 -12.64 -18.49
CA GLY A 104 -3.77 -13.91 -18.95
C GLY A 104 -4.99 -14.42 -18.21
N GLY A 105 -5.43 -13.76 -17.16
CA GLY A 105 -6.67 -14.13 -16.45
C GLY A 105 -7.90 -14.01 -17.32
N ILE A 106 -8.04 -12.90 -18.04
CA ILE A 106 -9.15 -12.68 -19.00
C ILE A 106 -9.13 -13.74 -20.10
N LEU A 107 -7.95 -14.05 -20.64
CA LEU A 107 -7.81 -15.05 -21.72
C LEU A 107 -8.25 -16.44 -21.24
N GLU A 108 -7.80 -16.85 -20.08
CA GLU A 108 -8.16 -18.14 -19.48
C GLU A 108 -9.66 -18.27 -19.22
N LEU A 109 -10.29 -17.22 -18.65
CA LEU A 109 -11.72 -17.19 -18.42
C LEU A 109 -12.51 -17.29 -19.74
N LYS A 110 -12.10 -16.55 -20.77
CA LYS A 110 -12.74 -16.61 -22.09
C LYS A 110 -12.61 -17.97 -22.77
N LYS A 111 -11.44 -18.64 -22.66
CA LYS A 111 -11.24 -20.00 -23.18
C LYS A 111 -12.21 -21.01 -22.54
N ASN A 112 -12.63 -20.75 -21.30
CA ASN A 112 -13.59 -21.58 -20.59
C ASN A 112 -15.05 -21.07 -20.71
N GLY A 113 -15.36 -20.28 -21.75
CA GLY A 113 -16.72 -19.83 -22.06
C GLY A 113 -17.26 -18.69 -21.18
N ILE A 114 -16.43 -18.09 -20.32
CA ILE A 114 -16.85 -17.00 -19.44
C ILE A 114 -16.76 -15.66 -20.17
N LYS A 115 -17.86 -14.91 -20.20
CA LYS A 115 -17.88 -13.57 -20.79
C LYS A 115 -17.14 -12.58 -19.88
N CYS A 116 -16.14 -11.87 -20.44
CA CYS A 116 -15.35 -10.89 -19.68
C CYS A 116 -15.50 -9.50 -20.26
N GLU A 117 -15.82 -8.53 -19.42
CA GLU A 117 -15.92 -7.11 -19.75
C GLU A 117 -15.02 -6.30 -18.83
N VAL A 118 -14.27 -5.34 -19.40
CA VAL A 118 -13.38 -4.45 -18.65
C VAL A 118 -13.98 -3.05 -18.64
N LEU A 119 -13.98 -2.38 -17.49
CA LEU A 119 -14.40 -0.99 -17.39
C LEU A 119 -13.61 -0.10 -18.36
N LYS A 120 -14.31 0.83 -19.00
CA LYS A 120 -13.67 1.85 -19.83
C LYS A 120 -12.66 2.64 -18.95
N GLU A 121 -11.40 2.69 -19.37
CA GLU A 121 -10.31 3.29 -18.58
C GLU A 121 -10.56 4.75 -18.17
N LYS A 122 -11.25 5.50 -19.04
CA LYS A 122 -11.60 6.92 -18.81
C LYS A 122 -12.77 7.13 -17.84
N SER A 123 -13.48 6.07 -17.42
CA SER A 123 -14.60 6.21 -16.47
C SER A 123 -14.09 6.65 -15.10
N GLU A 124 -14.88 7.44 -14.38
CA GLU A 124 -14.52 7.94 -13.05
C GLU A 124 -14.24 6.81 -12.04
N LEU A 125 -14.96 5.71 -12.14
CA LEU A 125 -14.74 4.57 -11.26
C LEU A 125 -13.44 3.85 -11.59
N ALA A 126 -13.10 3.69 -12.87
CA ALA A 126 -11.81 3.10 -13.26
C ALA A 126 -10.63 3.97 -12.77
N LYS A 127 -10.74 5.30 -12.87
CA LYS A 127 -9.75 6.23 -12.31
C LYS A 127 -9.59 6.04 -10.79
N LYS A 128 -10.70 5.94 -10.04
CA LYS A 128 -10.69 5.71 -8.59
C LYS A 128 -10.04 4.37 -8.22
N ILE A 129 -10.34 3.28 -8.94
CA ILE A 129 -9.73 1.96 -8.74
C ILE A 129 -8.21 2.03 -8.99
N ARG A 130 -7.77 2.68 -10.05
CA ARG A 130 -6.34 2.89 -10.36
C ARG A 130 -5.65 3.75 -9.30
N PHE A 131 -6.28 4.83 -8.86
CA PHE A 131 -5.73 5.70 -7.82
C PHE A 131 -5.60 4.98 -6.47
N MET A 132 -6.58 4.16 -6.10
CA MET A 132 -6.50 3.31 -4.91
C MET A 132 -5.27 2.39 -4.95
N ASN A 133 -4.92 1.88 -6.12
CA ASN A 133 -3.80 0.97 -6.36
C ASN A 133 -2.54 1.67 -6.92
N LYS A 134 -2.40 2.99 -6.72
CA LYS A 134 -1.29 3.82 -7.27
C LYS A 134 0.10 3.30 -6.91
N GLY A 135 0.28 2.81 -5.69
CA GLY A 135 1.55 2.20 -5.23
C GLY A 135 1.88 0.92 -6.00
N PHE A 136 0.93 -0.01 -6.07
CA PHE A 136 1.07 -1.25 -6.85
C PHE A 136 1.37 -0.97 -8.33
N LEU A 137 0.63 -0.07 -8.96
CA LEU A 137 0.83 0.30 -10.36
C LEU A 137 2.19 0.96 -10.61
N LYS A 138 2.65 1.83 -9.70
CA LYS A 138 3.97 2.47 -9.78
C LYS A 138 5.08 1.43 -9.65
N MET A 139 4.99 0.55 -8.66
CA MET A 139 5.95 -0.53 -8.43
C MET A 139 6.04 -1.50 -9.62
N ALA A 140 4.90 -1.86 -10.22
CA ALA A 140 4.86 -2.71 -11.40
C ALA A 140 5.69 -2.14 -12.56
N ARG A 141 5.60 -0.83 -12.77
CA ARG A 141 6.22 -0.12 -13.91
C ARG A 141 7.68 0.26 -13.67
N THR A 142 8.02 0.71 -12.46
CA THR A 142 9.28 1.43 -12.20
C THR A 142 10.16 0.83 -11.11
N LYS A 143 9.64 -0.14 -10.36
CA LYS A 143 10.34 -0.77 -9.21
C LYS A 143 10.75 0.21 -8.11
N VAL A 144 10.12 1.39 -8.06
CA VAL A 144 10.29 2.38 -6.98
C VAL A 144 8.94 2.73 -6.37
N PRO A 145 8.90 3.14 -5.08
CA PRO A 145 7.65 3.51 -4.41
C PRO A 145 6.91 4.65 -5.08
N TYR A 146 5.60 4.70 -4.90
CA TYR A 146 4.83 5.91 -5.08
C TYR A 146 5.09 6.84 -3.88
N VAL A 147 5.62 8.03 -4.14
CA VAL A 147 5.96 9.00 -3.09
C VAL A 147 4.82 10.01 -2.92
N ILE A 148 4.37 10.18 -1.68
CA ILE A 148 3.43 11.21 -1.27
C ILE A 148 4.22 12.25 -0.49
N MET A 149 4.45 13.42 -1.09
CA MET A 149 5.11 14.52 -0.41
C MET A 149 4.05 15.36 0.34
N LYS A 150 4.26 15.54 1.66
CA LYS A 150 3.38 16.34 2.53
C LYS A 150 4.18 17.40 3.26
N ALA A 151 3.69 18.64 3.23
CA ALA A 151 4.18 19.71 4.07
C ALA A 151 3.00 20.45 4.74
N GLY A 152 3.20 20.89 6.00
CA GLY A 152 2.36 21.91 6.61
C GLY A 152 2.98 23.26 6.30
N ILE A 153 2.25 24.15 5.63
CA ILE A 153 2.74 25.46 5.24
C ILE A 153 1.82 26.57 5.77
N SER A 154 2.38 27.70 6.16
CA SER A 154 1.63 28.90 6.49
C SER A 154 1.14 29.61 5.22
N LYS A 155 0.29 30.62 5.35
CA LYS A 155 -0.21 31.41 4.20
C LYS A 155 0.92 32.08 3.41
N ASP A 156 2.01 32.44 4.08
CA ASP A 156 3.22 33.03 3.49
C ASP A 156 4.28 31.95 3.09
N GLY A 157 3.89 30.69 3.00
CA GLY A 157 4.73 29.60 2.46
C GLY A 157 5.78 29.04 3.42
N LYS A 158 5.77 29.40 4.70
CA LYS A 158 6.75 28.91 5.69
C LYS A 158 6.36 27.55 6.25
N ILE A 159 7.35 26.69 6.49
CA ILE A 159 7.19 25.35 7.04
C ILE A 159 7.43 25.27 8.56
N ALA A 160 7.87 26.36 9.17
CA ALA A 160 8.06 26.51 10.62
C ALA A 160 7.79 27.95 11.04
N ALA A 161 7.17 28.15 12.21
CA ALA A 161 6.95 29.49 12.78
C ALA A 161 8.28 30.14 13.22
N HIS A 162 9.17 29.32 13.83
CA HIS A 162 10.50 29.74 14.26
C HIS A 162 11.51 28.68 13.92
N LYS A 163 12.70 29.08 13.43
CA LYS A 163 13.80 28.16 13.14
C LYS A 163 14.20 27.38 14.39
N GLY A 164 14.24 26.04 14.27
CA GLY A 164 14.68 25.16 15.37
C GLY A 164 13.68 24.98 16.52
N LYS A 165 12.49 25.57 16.45
CA LYS A 165 11.47 25.44 17.50
C LYS A 165 10.29 24.59 17.03
N LYS A 166 9.78 23.77 17.92
CA LYS A 166 8.55 23.00 17.70
C LYS A 166 7.34 23.92 17.66
N GLY A 167 6.46 23.72 16.68
CA GLY A 167 5.22 24.48 16.56
C GLY A 167 4.27 23.86 15.55
N TRP A 168 2.97 24.14 15.70
CA TRP A 168 1.94 23.69 14.77
C TRP A 168 1.52 24.83 13.86
N ILE A 169 1.67 24.66 12.55
CA ILE A 169 1.22 25.60 11.54
C ILE A 169 -0.20 25.28 11.08
N THR A 170 -0.54 23.98 11.02
CA THR A 170 -1.81 23.50 10.51
C THR A 170 -2.77 23.12 11.64
N SER A 171 -4.08 23.14 11.35
CA SER A 171 -5.13 22.75 12.29
C SER A 171 -5.03 21.29 12.76
N LYS A 172 -5.65 20.96 13.88
CA LYS A 172 -5.77 19.58 14.37
C LYS A 172 -6.39 18.66 13.30
N LYS A 173 -7.43 19.14 12.60
CA LYS A 173 -8.10 18.40 11.52
C LYS A 173 -7.13 18.05 10.38
N ALA A 174 -6.39 19.03 9.86
CA ALA A 174 -5.39 18.79 8.81
C ALA A 174 -4.27 17.82 9.24
N ARG A 175 -3.85 17.85 10.52
CA ARG A 175 -2.89 16.88 11.05
C ARG A 175 -3.48 15.47 11.16
N MET A 176 -4.77 15.35 11.48
CA MET A 176 -5.46 14.05 11.50
C MET A 176 -5.58 13.47 10.09
N ASP A 177 -5.91 14.27 9.08
CA ASP A 177 -5.95 13.85 7.68
C ASP A 177 -4.58 13.36 7.20
N ALA A 178 -3.50 14.09 7.52
CA ALA A 178 -2.14 13.65 7.23
C ALA A 178 -1.77 12.34 7.92
N LYS A 179 -2.21 12.13 9.18
CA LYS A 179 -2.02 10.88 9.91
C LYS A 179 -2.81 9.73 9.29
N GLU A 180 -4.01 10.01 8.78
CA GLU A 180 -4.84 9.08 8.03
C GLU A 180 -4.12 8.60 6.76
N GLU A 181 -3.65 9.52 5.91
CA GLU A 181 -2.93 9.17 4.68
C GLU A 181 -1.64 8.40 4.98
N ARG A 182 -0.86 8.84 5.97
CA ARG A 182 0.33 8.11 6.43
C ARG A 182 -0.01 6.68 6.88
N SER A 183 -1.14 6.49 7.56
CA SER A 183 -1.55 5.16 8.04
C SER A 183 -1.85 4.18 6.91
N LYS A 184 -2.15 4.65 5.70
CA LYS A 184 -2.35 3.82 4.50
C LYS A 184 -1.04 3.46 3.80
N CYS A 185 0.09 4.14 4.13
CA CYS A 185 1.38 3.95 3.48
C CYS A 185 2.19 2.80 4.09
N ASP A 186 3.19 2.29 3.38
CA ASP A 186 4.08 1.23 3.86
C ASP A 186 5.22 1.79 4.69
N ALA A 187 5.68 2.99 4.33
CA ALA A 187 6.74 3.69 5.05
C ALA A 187 6.47 5.20 5.16
N VAL A 188 7.07 5.82 6.16
CA VAL A 188 7.16 7.28 6.31
C VAL A 188 8.61 7.71 6.35
N LEU A 189 8.98 8.76 5.60
CA LEU A 189 10.35 9.27 5.54
C LEU A 189 10.42 10.67 6.13
N VAL A 190 11.40 10.89 7.01
CA VAL A 190 11.73 12.19 7.59
C VAL A 190 13.24 12.40 7.66
N GLY A 191 13.68 13.66 7.70
CA GLY A 191 15.07 14.02 8.00
C GLY A 191 15.37 13.99 9.50
N SER A 192 16.66 13.88 9.85
CA SER A 192 17.14 13.92 11.24
C SER A 192 16.73 15.20 11.97
N GLY A 193 16.69 16.35 11.32
CA GLY A 193 16.21 17.59 11.89
C GLY A 193 14.79 17.50 12.45
N THR A 194 13.86 16.85 11.74
CA THR A 194 12.50 16.61 12.24
C THR A 194 12.51 15.72 13.49
N VAL A 195 13.37 14.67 13.50
CA VAL A 195 13.49 13.78 14.64
C VAL A 195 14.07 14.53 15.88
N GLN A 196 15.08 15.36 15.67
CA GLN A 196 15.71 16.13 16.73
C GLN A 196 14.74 17.14 17.36
N ILE A 197 14.06 17.94 16.53
CA ILE A 197 13.22 19.06 16.97
C ILE A 197 11.87 18.57 17.49
N ASP A 198 11.15 17.75 16.71
CA ASP A 198 9.77 17.38 17.03
C ASP A 198 9.65 16.14 17.89
N ASN A 199 10.69 15.28 17.94
CA ASN A 199 10.67 13.97 18.59
C ASN A 199 9.38 13.18 18.32
N PRO A 200 9.03 12.96 17.04
CA PRO A 200 7.75 12.39 16.65
C PRO A 200 7.74 10.87 16.84
N GLU A 201 6.55 10.30 17.06
CA GLU A 201 6.38 8.83 17.08
C GLU A 201 6.23 8.26 15.65
N LEU A 202 5.70 9.05 14.72
CA LEU A 202 5.38 8.65 13.35
C LEU A 202 4.47 7.41 13.28
N GLY A 203 3.63 7.22 14.27
CA GLY A 203 2.71 6.08 14.36
C GLY A 203 1.48 6.20 13.44
N VAL A 204 0.66 5.16 13.43
CA VAL A 204 -0.59 5.05 12.68
C VAL A 204 -1.81 5.42 13.55
N LEU A 205 -2.97 5.56 12.93
CA LEU A 205 -4.24 5.71 13.64
C LEU A 205 -4.68 4.40 14.30
N PRO A 206 -5.48 4.43 15.39
CA PRO A 206 -5.94 3.23 16.11
C PRO A 206 -6.61 2.18 15.22
N ARG A 207 -7.38 2.59 14.21
CA ARG A 207 -8.02 1.66 13.28
C ARG A 207 -7.05 0.86 12.39
N PHE A 208 -5.78 1.28 12.33
CA PHE A 208 -4.68 0.55 11.68
C PHE A 208 -3.81 -0.20 12.69
N LYS A 209 -4.33 -0.48 13.89
CA LYS A 209 -3.63 -1.26 14.92
C LYS A 209 -3.10 -2.58 14.33
N GLY A 210 -1.86 -2.91 14.66
CA GLY A 210 -1.17 -4.09 14.11
C GLY A 210 -0.45 -3.87 12.76
N LYS A 211 -0.65 -2.72 12.12
CA LYS A 211 0.14 -2.36 10.92
C LYS A 211 1.55 -1.93 11.34
N LYS A 212 2.56 -2.49 10.67
CA LYS A 212 3.96 -2.08 10.81
C LYS A 212 4.28 -1.01 9.76
N LEU A 213 4.20 0.26 10.13
CA LEU A 213 4.64 1.38 9.29
C LEU A 213 6.13 1.58 9.46
N LEU A 214 6.94 1.29 8.43
CA LEU A 214 8.39 1.49 8.47
C LEU A 214 8.73 2.99 8.60
N ARG A 215 9.52 3.37 9.57
CA ARG A 215 10.06 4.73 9.68
C ARG A 215 11.42 4.79 9.01
N VAL A 216 11.52 5.55 7.94
CA VAL A 216 12.77 5.81 7.23
C VAL A 216 13.30 7.17 7.66
N ILE A 217 14.51 7.21 8.19
CA ILE A 217 15.13 8.44 8.65
C ILE A 217 16.36 8.73 7.81
N ILE A 218 16.47 9.94 7.28
CA ILE A 218 17.71 10.41 6.66
C ILE A 218 18.55 11.04 7.75
N ASP A 219 19.60 10.34 8.16
CA ASP A 219 20.58 10.81 9.14
C ASP A 219 22.00 10.66 8.59
N LYS A 220 22.52 11.75 8.08
CA LYS A 220 23.78 11.79 7.33
C LYS A 220 24.96 11.12 8.06
N LYS A 221 25.08 11.32 9.38
CA LYS A 221 26.21 10.88 10.19
C LYS A 221 25.88 9.79 11.21
N LEU A 222 24.62 9.36 11.30
CA LEU A 222 24.14 8.49 12.38
C LEU A 222 24.31 9.11 13.77
N ASP A 223 24.12 10.43 13.87
CA ASP A 223 24.35 11.18 15.11
C ASP A 223 23.09 11.38 15.96
N LEU A 224 21.94 10.89 15.52
CA LEU A 224 20.69 10.94 16.29
C LEU A 224 20.79 10.20 17.65
N ASP A 225 20.17 10.77 18.66
CA ASP A 225 19.97 10.13 19.95
C ASP A 225 18.95 8.98 19.82
N LEU A 226 19.37 7.76 20.13
CA LEU A 226 18.55 6.55 20.08
C LEU A 226 17.43 6.51 21.13
N LYS A 227 17.42 7.44 22.11
CA LYS A 227 16.30 7.63 23.06
C LYS A 227 15.08 8.29 22.41
N LYS A 228 15.20 8.83 21.19
CA LYS A 228 14.07 9.44 20.46
C LYS A 228 12.94 8.44 20.23
N LYS A 229 11.70 8.94 20.26
CA LYS A 229 10.48 8.12 20.18
C LYS A 229 10.41 7.23 18.93
N VAL A 230 11.00 7.66 17.80
CA VAL A 230 11.03 6.91 16.54
C VAL A 230 11.74 5.55 16.64
N PHE A 231 12.65 5.37 17.62
CA PHE A 231 13.43 4.14 17.79
C PHE A 231 12.82 3.11 18.75
N ARG A 232 11.75 3.44 19.47
CA ARG A 232 11.21 2.62 20.58
C ARG A 232 10.88 1.17 20.22
N ASP A 233 10.29 0.93 19.05
CA ASP A 233 9.86 -0.40 18.60
C ASP A 233 10.75 -1.01 17.53
N LYS A 234 11.91 -0.39 17.26
CA LYS A 234 12.92 -0.81 16.27
C LYS A 234 12.41 -0.98 14.83
N ASN A 235 11.15 -0.62 14.53
CA ASN A 235 10.61 -0.65 13.16
C ASN A 235 11.05 0.61 12.39
N VAL A 236 12.34 0.77 12.25
CA VAL A 236 13.01 1.93 11.70
C VAL A 236 14.19 1.50 10.82
N PHE A 237 14.41 2.23 9.74
CA PHE A 237 15.56 2.11 8.86
C PHE A 237 16.22 3.48 8.71
N VAL A 238 17.54 3.55 8.83
CA VAL A 238 18.27 4.82 8.75
C VAL A 238 19.15 4.86 7.49
N ALA A 239 18.84 5.83 6.61
CA ALA A 239 19.66 6.11 5.45
C ALA A 239 20.75 7.12 5.82
N CYS A 240 22.02 6.68 5.79
CA CYS A 240 23.17 7.52 6.13
C CYS A 240 24.09 7.76 4.92
N THR A 241 25.25 8.31 5.19
CA THR A 241 26.34 8.48 4.22
C THR A 241 27.64 7.87 4.76
N ASP A 242 28.68 7.84 3.93
CA ASP A 242 30.00 7.35 4.33
C ASP A 242 30.70 8.24 5.38
N LEU A 243 30.09 9.39 5.71
CA LEU A 243 30.54 10.27 6.81
C LEU A 243 30.18 9.75 8.20
N ALA A 244 29.36 8.70 8.29
CA ALA A 244 29.06 8.06 9.56
C ALA A 244 30.31 7.38 10.14
N SER A 245 30.70 7.73 11.35
CA SER A 245 31.90 7.20 12.01
C SER A 245 31.72 5.71 12.37
N SER A 246 32.82 4.97 12.51
CA SER A 246 32.78 3.58 12.99
C SER A 246 32.16 3.46 14.38
N LYS A 247 32.37 4.46 15.25
CA LYS A 247 31.75 4.54 16.57
C LYS A 247 30.23 4.64 16.46
N ASP A 248 29.70 5.51 15.60
CA ASP A 248 28.26 5.69 15.43
C ASP A 248 27.60 4.48 14.78
N LYS A 249 28.25 3.86 13.77
CA LYS A 249 27.78 2.61 13.17
C LYS A 249 27.64 1.52 14.22
N LYS A 250 28.68 1.29 15.05
CA LYS A 250 28.65 0.30 16.13
C LYS A 250 27.56 0.59 17.16
N ARG A 251 27.29 1.87 17.46
CA ARG A 251 26.21 2.28 18.37
C ARG A 251 24.81 1.89 17.82
N PHE A 252 24.57 2.07 16.53
CA PHE A 252 23.30 1.68 15.88
C PHE A 252 23.18 0.16 15.77
N GLU A 253 24.27 -0.55 15.42
CA GLU A 253 24.32 -2.01 15.38
C GLU A 253 24.00 -2.63 16.75
N ASN A 254 24.64 -2.16 17.82
CA ASN A 254 24.40 -2.62 19.19
C ASN A 254 22.94 -2.38 19.63
N ALA A 255 22.30 -1.32 19.13
CA ALA A 255 20.90 -1.04 19.39
C ALA A 255 19.94 -1.89 18.53
N GLY A 256 20.45 -2.64 17.56
CA GLY A 256 19.66 -3.42 16.60
C GLY A 256 18.86 -2.54 15.63
N ILE A 257 19.39 -1.37 15.28
CA ILE A 257 18.78 -0.45 14.32
C ILE A 257 19.42 -0.64 12.96
N GLU A 258 18.62 -0.98 11.97
CA GLU A 258 19.08 -1.17 10.59
C GLU A 258 19.45 0.17 9.96
N PHE A 259 20.60 0.24 9.33
CA PHE A 259 21.04 1.40 8.55
C PHE A 259 21.84 1.00 7.32
N LYS A 260 21.95 1.92 6.37
CA LYS A 260 22.76 1.75 5.17
C LYS A 260 23.22 3.09 4.61
N SER A 261 24.45 3.13 4.09
CA SER A 261 24.98 4.29 3.34
C SER A 261 24.41 4.32 1.93
N PHE A 262 24.02 5.54 1.50
CA PHE A 262 23.54 5.84 0.16
C PHE A 262 24.32 6.98 -0.50
N GLY A 263 25.59 7.14 -0.17
CA GLY A 263 26.47 8.11 -0.83
C GLY A 263 27.52 8.70 0.09
N LYS A 264 28.54 9.33 -0.52
CA LYS A 264 29.73 9.84 0.20
C LYS A 264 29.38 10.99 1.17
N LYS A 265 28.80 12.07 0.67
CA LYS A 265 28.52 13.31 1.44
C LYS A 265 27.03 13.63 1.60
N ARG A 266 26.18 13.12 0.73
CA ARG A 266 24.70 13.31 0.73
C ARG A 266 24.04 11.99 0.40
N VAL A 267 22.90 11.72 1.02
CA VAL A 267 22.07 10.54 0.71
C VAL A 267 21.52 10.69 -0.72
N ASN A 268 21.82 9.70 -1.55
CA ASN A 268 21.28 9.59 -2.91
C ASN A 268 19.84 9.09 -2.83
N ILE A 269 18.88 10.00 -2.95
CA ILE A 269 17.44 9.70 -2.85
C ILE A 269 16.98 8.68 -3.88
N PRO A 270 17.34 8.78 -5.19
CA PRO A 270 17.01 7.73 -6.15
C PRO A 270 17.51 6.32 -5.76
N ALA A 271 18.70 6.20 -5.19
CA ALA A 271 19.23 4.92 -4.71
C ALA A 271 18.46 4.40 -3.50
N LEU A 272 18.11 5.28 -2.55
CA LEU A 272 17.26 4.96 -1.40
C LEU A 272 15.87 4.49 -1.86
N LEU A 273 15.23 5.18 -2.79
CA LEU A 273 13.92 4.78 -3.31
C LEU A 273 13.97 3.39 -4.00
N ARG A 274 15.00 3.11 -4.79
CA ARG A 274 15.20 1.77 -5.37
C ARG A 274 15.40 0.70 -4.30
N TYR A 275 16.16 1.00 -3.24
CA TYR A 275 16.33 0.10 -2.11
C TYR A 275 15.00 -0.18 -1.40
N LEU A 276 14.22 0.85 -1.09
CA LEU A 276 12.91 0.71 -0.47
C LEU A 276 11.94 -0.12 -1.35
N GLY A 277 11.96 0.11 -2.67
CA GLY A 277 11.16 -0.67 -3.60
C GLY A 277 11.53 -2.16 -3.61
N LYS A 278 12.83 -2.50 -3.60
CA LYS A 278 13.31 -3.89 -3.46
C LYS A 278 12.85 -4.55 -2.15
N ASN A 279 12.64 -3.76 -1.10
CA ASN A 279 12.13 -4.20 0.20
C ASN A 279 10.59 -4.05 0.32
N ASN A 280 9.88 -4.11 -0.82
CA ASN A 280 8.42 -4.13 -0.90
C ASN A 280 7.69 -2.87 -0.35
N VAL A 281 8.37 -1.75 -0.20
CA VAL A 281 7.72 -0.46 0.07
C VAL A 281 7.08 0.04 -1.22
N GLN A 282 5.75 0.02 -1.30
CA GLN A 282 5.00 0.49 -2.47
C GLN A 282 4.58 1.96 -2.36
N ILE A 283 4.27 2.42 -1.15
CA ILE A 283 3.86 3.80 -0.89
C ILE A 283 4.72 4.37 0.24
N LEU A 284 5.45 5.43 -0.07
CA LEU A 284 6.26 6.22 0.86
C LEU A 284 5.61 7.58 1.11
N PHE A 285 5.43 7.93 2.41
CA PHE A 285 4.87 9.22 2.83
C PHE A 285 5.96 10.17 3.30
#